data_909fc2a9c343b4aa1e53bbfe511266c8
#
_entry.id   909fc2a9c343b4aa1e53bbfe511266c8
#
_cell.length_a   1.000
_cell.length_b   1.000
_cell.length_c   1.000
_cell.angle_alpha   90.00
_cell.angle_beta   90.00
_cell.angle_gamma   90.00
#
_symmetry.space_group_name_H-M   'P 1'
#
loop_
_entity.id
_entity.type
_entity.pdbx_description
1 polymer ?
#
loop_
_entity_poly.entity_id
_entity_poly.type
_entity_poly.pdbx_seq_one_letter_code
_entity_poly.pdbx_strand_id
1 'polypeptide(L)'
;MTQGSRTDLDLTVKRFGGFTGPIELSLTGLPEGVTFEPPRVADNQTSLKLVFKAIDDTRPTDATLRISGKAMIANQPVEHVANVASLGVVPAAIANSVQLTVQHKPIFKLTCNEAYQYGHRGTIYPYAMQIERLGGFDGEIHLQLCERQVQDLDGIEVVETLIAPGVTEFKNRVYLTETMHASVQHHCRPYSQAWATFTDKWGQRQSMLSICDKRNMIRTMPTVVKLKTLDDHMTARPGATVRCQLVLDRTPNFDGAMDIELIEPETRSGFTAERVRIEPGQTRAEVSVRIGDSAHCPPDLSLKFRAVGQLREDVKVISEVAIPVRFEP
;
A
#
# COMPACT_ATOMS: atom_id res chain seq x y z
N MET A 1 -5.56 -14.53 15.88
CA MET A 1 -4.51 -15.55 15.71
C MET A 1 -4.56 -16.15 14.32
N THR A 2 -3.48 -16.81 13.85
CA THR A 2 -3.47 -17.56 12.58
C THR A 2 -3.54 -19.06 12.83
N GLN A 3 -3.89 -19.82 11.81
CA GLN A 3 -3.80 -21.29 11.81
C GLN A 3 -2.42 -21.74 12.30
N GLY A 4 -2.36 -22.77 13.14
CA GLY A 4 -1.12 -23.31 13.73
C GLY A 4 -0.41 -22.38 14.72
N SER A 5 -1.02 -21.25 15.10
CA SER A 5 -0.43 -20.31 16.04
C SER A 5 -1.11 -20.36 17.43
N ARG A 6 -0.58 -19.56 18.34
CA ARG A 6 -1.15 -19.31 19.67
C ARG A 6 -1.36 -17.83 19.89
N THR A 7 -2.30 -17.49 20.79
CA THR A 7 -2.51 -16.15 21.30
C THR A 7 -2.87 -16.20 22.77
N ASP A 8 -2.59 -15.13 23.51
CA ASP A 8 -2.83 -15.06 24.94
C ASP A 8 -3.95 -14.05 25.25
N LEU A 9 -4.69 -14.32 26.34
CA LEU A 9 -5.65 -13.41 26.95
C LEU A 9 -5.38 -13.33 28.45
N ASP A 10 -5.19 -12.11 28.96
CA ASP A 10 -5.00 -11.88 30.39
C ASP A 10 -6.36 -11.95 31.12
N LEU A 11 -6.45 -12.78 32.14
CA LEU A 11 -7.61 -12.92 33.00
C LEU A 11 -7.25 -12.47 34.43
N THR A 12 -8.02 -11.54 34.98
CA THR A 12 -7.92 -11.08 36.36
C THR A 12 -9.06 -11.66 37.19
N VAL A 13 -8.75 -12.17 38.34
CA VAL A 13 -9.70 -12.76 39.29
C VAL A 13 -9.75 -11.92 40.56
N LYS A 14 -10.92 -11.37 40.88
CA LYS A 14 -11.18 -10.73 42.15
C LYS A 14 -11.87 -11.72 43.10
N ARG A 15 -11.27 -11.95 44.26
CA ARG A 15 -11.78 -12.85 45.30
C ARG A 15 -12.41 -12.04 46.40
N PHE A 16 -13.56 -12.46 46.87
CA PHE A 16 -14.32 -11.78 47.94
C PHE A 16 -14.62 -12.74 49.10
N GLY A 17 -14.93 -12.19 50.28
CA GLY A 17 -15.38 -12.97 51.44
C GLY A 17 -14.35 -13.99 51.97
N GLY A 18 -13.05 -13.78 51.70
CA GLY A 18 -12.00 -14.70 52.13
C GLY A 18 -11.89 -15.98 51.30
N PHE A 19 -12.55 -16.08 50.14
CA PHE A 19 -12.43 -17.25 49.27
C PHE A 19 -11.05 -17.35 48.67
N THR A 20 -10.38 -18.49 48.89
CA THR A 20 -9.02 -18.77 48.40
C THR A 20 -8.94 -19.94 47.45
N GLY A 21 -10.00 -20.75 47.35
CA GLY A 21 -10.00 -22.00 46.60
C GLY A 21 -9.80 -21.88 45.09
N PRO A 22 -9.65 -23.01 44.38
CA PRO A 22 -9.48 -23.04 42.94
C PRO A 22 -10.79 -22.71 42.22
N ILE A 23 -10.67 -22.25 40.96
CA ILE A 23 -11.80 -21.90 40.11
C ILE A 23 -11.64 -22.66 38.78
N GLU A 24 -12.57 -23.55 38.46
CA GLU A 24 -12.61 -24.21 37.17
C GLU A 24 -13.09 -23.27 36.09
N LEU A 25 -12.37 -23.23 34.98
CA LEU A 25 -12.73 -22.37 33.83
C LEU A 25 -13.43 -23.18 32.75
N SER A 26 -14.48 -22.63 32.22
CA SER A 26 -15.16 -23.15 31.03
C SER A 26 -15.33 -22.06 29.97
N LEU A 27 -15.21 -22.45 28.71
CA LEU A 27 -15.40 -21.57 27.58
C LEU A 27 -16.49 -22.14 26.66
N THR A 28 -17.39 -21.26 26.22
CA THR A 28 -18.36 -21.57 25.17
C THR A 28 -18.06 -20.76 23.93
N GLY A 29 -18.40 -21.28 22.75
CA GLY A 29 -18.16 -20.62 21.46
C GLY A 29 -16.76 -20.87 20.90
N LEU A 30 -15.96 -21.78 21.48
CA LEU A 30 -14.64 -22.11 20.97
C LEU A 30 -14.74 -22.80 19.60
N PRO A 31 -14.02 -22.32 18.57
CA PRO A 31 -14.06 -22.96 17.24
C PRO A 31 -13.44 -24.36 17.27
N GLU A 32 -13.89 -25.22 16.37
CA GLU A 32 -13.27 -26.51 16.15
C GLU A 32 -11.78 -26.35 15.79
N GLY A 33 -10.93 -27.19 16.38
CA GLY A 33 -9.49 -27.11 16.20
C GLY A 33 -8.78 -26.03 17.04
N VAL A 34 -9.50 -25.34 17.91
CA VAL A 34 -8.91 -24.42 18.89
C VAL A 34 -9.05 -25.01 20.29
N THR A 35 -7.96 -25.01 21.04
CA THR A 35 -7.90 -25.39 22.46
C THR A 35 -7.46 -24.23 23.32
N PHE A 36 -7.70 -24.32 24.62
CA PHE A 36 -7.23 -23.33 25.60
C PHE A 36 -6.63 -23.99 26.84
N GLU A 37 -5.72 -23.28 27.50
CA GLU A 37 -5.11 -23.67 28.78
C GLU A 37 -4.65 -22.44 29.57
N PRO A 38 -4.57 -22.49 30.93
CA PRO A 38 -4.98 -23.62 31.77
C PRO A 38 -6.50 -23.67 31.96
N PRO A 39 -7.07 -24.86 32.29
CA PRO A 39 -8.52 -25.01 32.49
C PRO A 39 -8.98 -24.54 33.89
N ARG A 40 -8.09 -24.05 34.74
CA ARG A 40 -8.43 -23.60 36.10
C ARG A 40 -7.50 -22.50 36.61
N VAL A 41 -8.03 -21.70 37.52
CA VAL A 41 -7.27 -20.76 38.35
C VAL A 41 -6.87 -21.45 39.63
N ALA A 42 -5.60 -21.43 39.98
CA ALA A 42 -5.10 -22.03 41.19
C ALA A 42 -5.53 -21.28 42.48
N ASP A 43 -5.32 -21.92 43.62
CA ASP A 43 -5.59 -21.35 44.92
C ASP A 43 -4.84 -20.01 45.09
N ASN A 44 -5.52 -19.00 45.67
CA ASN A 44 -4.99 -17.64 45.88
C ASN A 44 -4.52 -16.90 44.61
N GLN A 45 -4.56 -17.52 43.44
CA GLN A 45 -4.16 -16.85 42.19
C GLN A 45 -5.17 -15.75 41.81
N THR A 46 -4.66 -14.55 41.50
CA THR A 46 -5.47 -13.36 41.15
C THR A 46 -5.33 -12.97 39.69
N SER A 47 -4.39 -13.55 38.95
CA SER A 47 -4.21 -13.32 37.52
C SER A 47 -3.64 -14.54 36.84
N LEU A 48 -4.01 -14.78 35.59
CA LEU A 48 -3.43 -15.80 34.74
C LEU A 48 -3.54 -15.41 33.28
N LYS A 49 -2.73 -16.05 32.45
CA LYS A 49 -2.86 -15.98 31.00
C LYS A 49 -3.59 -17.21 30.48
N LEU A 50 -4.67 -17.01 29.77
CA LEU A 50 -5.30 -18.04 28.97
C LEU A 50 -4.60 -18.09 27.63
N VAL A 51 -4.05 -19.22 27.28
CA VAL A 51 -3.37 -19.47 26.01
C VAL A 51 -4.31 -20.22 25.10
N PHE A 52 -4.66 -19.63 23.97
CA PHE A 52 -5.43 -20.29 22.91
C PHE A 52 -4.46 -20.83 21.86
N LYS A 53 -4.69 -22.07 21.41
CA LYS A 53 -3.88 -22.74 20.39
C LYS A 53 -4.80 -23.22 19.27
N ALA A 54 -4.52 -22.82 18.04
CA ALA A 54 -5.18 -23.34 16.85
C ALA A 54 -4.29 -24.41 16.20
N ILE A 55 -4.86 -25.52 15.78
CA ILE A 55 -4.13 -26.47 14.93
C ILE A 55 -3.98 -25.90 13.51
N ASP A 56 -3.05 -26.46 12.76
CA ASP A 56 -2.75 -26.03 11.38
C ASP A 56 -3.97 -26.10 10.45
N ASP A 57 -4.91 -26.95 10.77
CA ASP A 57 -6.09 -27.28 9.98
C ASP A 57 -7.37 -26.59 10.49
N THR A 58 -7.26 -25.68 11.44
CA THR A 58 -8.41 -24.91 11.95
C THR A 58 -9.01 -24.09 10.83
N ARG A 59 -10.32 -24.17 10.62
CA ARG A 59 -11.03 -23.35 9.63
C ARG A 59 -10.98 -21.88 10.05
N PRO A 60 -10.60 -20.95 9.17
CA PRO A 60 -10.67 -19.52 9.44
C PRO A 60 -12.10 -19.10 9.78
N THR A 61 -12.24 -18.40 10.89
CA THR A 61 -13.56 -18.02 11.40
C THR A 61 -13.45 -16.91 12.44
N ASP A 62 -14.55 -16.20 12.62
CA ASP A 62 -14.79 -15.31 13.75
C ASP A 62 -15.68 -16.02 14.76
N ALA A 63 -15.30 -16.02 16.01
CA ALA A 63 -16.02 -16.69 17.09
C ALA A 63 -16.20 -15.75 18.29
N THR A 64 -17.38 -15.80 18.89
CA THR A 64 -17.68 -15.09 20.13
C THR A 64 -17.53 -16.04 21.31
N LEU A 65 -16.51 -15.84 22.13
CA LEU A 65 -16.22 -16.63 23.28
C LEU A 65 -16.87 -16.05 24.54
N ARG A 66 -17.39 -16.93 25.39
CA ARG A 66 -17.77 -16.59 26.77
C ARG A 66 -16.97 -17.44 27.73
N ILE A 67 -16.34 -16.79 28.69
CA ILE A 67 -15.51 -17.43 29.72
C ILE A 67 -16.30 -17.41 31.01
N SER A 68 -16.47 -18.56 31.66
CA SER A 68 -17.05 -18.64 32.98
C SER A 68 -16.10 -19.34 33.97
N GLY A 69 -16.18 -18.94 35.22
CA GLY A 69 -15.45 -19.56 36.32
C GLY A 69 -16.41 -20.17 37.31
N LYS A 70 -16.19 -21.45 37.68
CA LYS A 70 -16.99 -22.20 38.63
C LYS A 70 -16.16 -22.63 39.84
N ALA A 71 -16.68 -22.38 41.01
CA ALA A 71 -16.04 -22.74 42.27
C ALA A 71 -17.05 -23.29 43.26
N MET A 72 -16.57 -24.12 44.24
CA MET A 72 -17.36 -24.58 45.38
C MET A 72 -17.16 -23.62 46.56
N ILE A 73 -18.23 -22.94 46.99
CA ILE A 73 -18.22 -22.03 48.13
C ILE A 73 -19.24 -22.58 49.14
N ALA A 74 -18.81 -22.89 50.36
CA ALA A 74 -19.66 -23.48 51.40
C ALA A 74 -20.49 -24.67 50.91
N ASN A 75 -19.87 -25.59 50.14
CA ASN A 75 -20.47 -26.77 49.50
C ASN A 75 -21.56 -26.44 48.45
N GLN A 76 -21.61 -25.21 47.97
CA GLN A 76 -22.50 -24.82 46.90
C GLN A 76 -21.71 -24.40 45.65
N PRO A 77 -22.09 -24.88 44.45
CA PRO A 77 -21.45 -24.42 43.21
C PRO A 77 -21.88 -22.99 42.92
N VAL A 78 -20.88 -22.13 42.74
CA VAL A 78 -21.07 -20.72 42.31
C VAL A 78 -20.40 -20.56 40.96
N GLU A 79 -21.10 -19.97 40.02
CA GLU A 79 -20.60 -19.69 38.66
C GLU A 79 -20.71 -18.19 38.34
N HIS A 80 -19.64 -17.64 37.79
CA HIS A 80 -19.60 -16.26 37.27
C HIS A 80 -19.06 -16.19 35.87
N VAL A 81 -19.66 -15.34 35.06
CA VAL A 81 -19.15 -15.03 33.71
C VAL A 81 -18.15 -13.90 33.80
N ALA A 82 -17.02 -14.05 33.10
CA ALA A 82 -16.00 -13.02 33.03
C ALA A 82 -16.50 -11.80 32.25
N ASN A 83 -16.19 -10.62 32.75
CA ASN A 83 -16.49 -9.36 32.09
C ASN A 83 -15.23 -8.83 31.39
N VAL A 84 -15.40 -8.22 30.22
CA VAL A 84 -14.32 -7.50 29.54
C VAL A 84 -14.02 -6.22 30.34
N ALA A 85 -12.79 -6.11 30.85
CA ALA A 85 -12.31 -4.88 31.45
C ALA A 85 -12.07 -3.85 30.34
N SER A 86 -12.90 -2.82 30.26
CA SER A 86 -12.73 -1.74 29.30
C SER A 86 -12.55 -0.39 29.98
N LEU A 87 -11.83 0.52 29.34
CA LEU A 87 -11.66 1.91 29.75
C LEU A 87 -12.88 2.80 29.44
N GLY A 88 -13.98 2.23 28.97
CA GLY A 88 -15.18 2.96 28.56
C GLY A 88 -16.47 2.16 28.78
N VAL A 89 -17.58 2.75 28.37
CA VAL A 89 -18.91 2.09 28.42
C VAL A 89 -18.97 1.05 27.33
N VAL A 90 -19.02 -0.23 27.71
CA VAL A 90 -19.20 -1.36 26.80
C VAL A 90 -20.69 -1.71 26.76
N PRO A 91 -21.30 -1.86 25.56
CA PRO A 91 -22.68 -2.33 25.46
C PRO A 91 -22.86 -3.68 26.17
N ALA A 92 -23.93 -3.82 26.91
CA ALA A 92 -24.22 -5.03 27.71
C ALA A 92 -24.18 -6.33 26.88
N ALA A 93 -24.54 -6.25 25.61
CA ALA A 93 -24.54 -7.38 24.69
C ALA A 93 -23.15 -8.02 24.47
N ILE A 94 -22.06 -7.21 24.60
CA ILE A 94 -20.68 -7.66 24.36
C ILE A 94 -19.81 -7.61 25.62
N ALA A 95 -20.32 -7.07 26.74
CA ALA A 95 -19.58 -6.91 27.97
C ALA A 95 -19.01 -8.24 28.54
N ASN A 96 -19.67 -9.35 28.26
CA ASN A 96 -19.34 -10.69 28.75
C ASN A 96 -18.79 -11.61 27.66
N SER A 97 -18.24 -11.06 26.57
CA SER A 97 -17.75 -11.84 25.46
C SER A 97 -16.41 -11.33 24.94
N VAL A 98 -15.64 -12.23 24.37
CA VAL A 98 -14.37 -11.94 23.69
C VAL A 98 -14.47 -12.43 22.26
N GLN A 99 -14.06 -11.61 21.30
CA GLN A 99 -13.99 -12.01 19.89
C GLN A 99 -12.66 -12.70 19.63
N LEU A 100 -12.73 -13.91 19.08
CA LEU A 100 -11.57 -14.66 18.60
C LEU A 100 -11.66 -14.82 17.10
N THR A 101 -10.69 -14.23 16.37
CA THR A 101 -10.55 -14.42 14.93
C THR A 101 -9.41 -15.40 14.66
N VAL A 102 -9.70 -16.47 13.93
CA VAL A 102 -8.69 -17.37 13.35
C VAL A 102 -8.56 -17.03 11.86
N GLN A 103 -7.36 -16.64 11.47
CA GLN A 103 -7.01 -16.25 10.09
C GLN A 103 -6.21 -17.34 9.40
N HIS A 104 -6.17 -17.30 8.07
CA HIS A 104 -5.27 -18.12 7.28
C HIS A 104 -3.80 -17.85 7.64
N LYS A 105 -2.97 -18.88 7.48
CA LYS A 105 -1.51 -18.67 7.40
C LYS A 105 -1.19 -17.75 6.23
N PRO A 106 -0.13 -16.95 6.36
CA PRO A 106 0.36 -16.18 5.23
C PRO A 106 0.65 -17.11 4.03
N ILE A 107 0.16 -16.71 2.84
CA ILE A 107 0.42 -17.42 1.58
C ILE A 107 1.61 -16.81 0.82
N PHE A 108 2.02 -15.63 1.22
CA PHE A 108 3.23 -14.97 0.77
C PHE A 108 3.69 -13.95 1.80
N LYS A 109 4.95 -13.55 1.69
CA LYS A 109 5.54 -12.46 2.47
C LYS A 109 6.27 -11.50 1.53
N LEU A 110 5.99 -10.20 1.66
CA LEU A 110 6.67 -9.14 0.96
C LEU A 110 7.81 -8.60 1.83
N THR A 111 9.01 -8.50 1.26
CA THR A 111 10.17 -7.93 1.95
C THR A 111 11.01 -7.11 0.99
N CYS A 112 11.81 -6.19 1.51
CA CYS A 112 12.79 -5.46 0.72
C CYS A 112 14.12 -5.40 1.48
N ASN A 113 15.20 -5.17 0.76
CA ASN A 113 16.46 -4.83 1.39
C ASN A 113 16.37 -3.39 1.88
N GLU A 114 16.58 -3.18 3.17
CA GLU A 114 16.68 -1.83 3.71
C GLU A 114 17.87 -1.12 3.09
N ALA A 115 17.61 -0.05 2.34
CA ALA A 115 18.64 0.71 1.69
C ALA A 115 18.33 2.20 1.79
N TYR A 116 19.35 2.97 2.13
CA TYR A 116 19.32 4.41 1.99
C TYR A 116 19.77 4.78 0.58
N GLN A 117 18.89 5.42 -0.17
CA GLN A 117 19.11 5.69 -1.59
C GLN A 117 18.87 7.17 -1.90
N TYR A 118 19.37 7.61 -3.05
CA TYR A 118 19.17 8.96 -3.58
C TYR A 118 18.38 8.85 -4.89
N GLY A 119 17.19 9.47 -4.93
CA GLY A 119 16.32 9.50 -6.10
C GLY A 119 16.06 10.93 -6.55
N HIS A 120 16.23 11.22 -7.82
CA HIS A 120 15.91 12.54 -8.38
C HIS A 120 14.39 12.66 -8.59
N ARG A 121 13.83 13.83 -8.31
CA ARG A 121 12.46 14.15 -8.71
C ARG A 121 12.33 14.08 -10.23
N GLY A 122 11.16 13.72 -10.72
CA GLY A 122 10.95 13.47 -12.14
C GLY A 122 11.57 12.13 -12.61
N THR A 123 11.81 11.16 -11.72
CA THR A 123 12.33 9.86 -12.15
C THR A 123 11.45 8.71 -11.73
N ILE A 124 11.41 7.66 -12.57
CA ILE A 124 10.92 6.35 -12.16
C ILE A 124 12.09 5.61 -11.53
N TYR A 125 12.02 5.47 -10.21
CA TYR A 125 13.09 4.92 -9.40
C TYR A 125 12.81 3.45 -9.05
N PRO A 126 13.69 2.51 -9.44
CA PRO A 126 13.56 1.10 -9.11
C PRO A 126 14.21 0.80 -7.76
N TYR A 127 13.58 -0.03 -6.95
CA TYR A 127 14.22 -0.64 -5.79
C TYR A 127 13.90 -2.12 -5.68
N ALA A 128 14.89 -2.90 -5.21
CA ALA A 128 14.77 -4.34 -5.14
C ALA A 128 13.81 -4.77 -4.03
N MET A 129 12.90 -5.66 -4.37
CA MET A 129 11.97 -6.31 -3.47
C MET A 129 11.96 -7.81 -3.69
N GLN A 130 11.52 -8.54 -2.68
CA GLN A 130 11.42 -9.99 -2.70
C GLN A 130 10.04 -10.42 -2.22
N ILE A 131 9.57 -11.52 -2.79
CA ILE A 131 8.38 -12.25 -2.37
C ILE A 131 8.78 -13.66 -2.00
N GLU A 132 8.55 -13.99 -0.75
CA GLU A 132 8.56 -15.37 -0.28
C GLU A 132 7.15 -15.94 -0.50
N ARG A 133 7.01 -16.90 -1.42
CA ARG A 133 5.76 -17.62 -1.68
C ARG A 133 5.66 -18.78 -0.71
N LEU A 134 4.54 -18.89 0.00
CA LEU A 134 4.35 -19.83 1.11
C LEU A 134 3.20 -20.81 0.80
N GLY A 135 3.25 -21.99 1.40
CA GLY A 135 2.18 -22.98 1.30
C GLY A 135 1.83 -23.43 -0.14
N GLY A 136 2.77 -23.31 -1.06
CA GLY A 136 2.54 -23.66 -2.47
C GLY A 136 1.75 -22.59 -3.27
N PHE A 137 1.53 -21.40 -2.72
CA PHE A 137 0.87 -20.34 -3.45
C PHE A 137 1.77 -19.80 -4.58
N ASP A 138 1.27 -19.86 -5.79
CA ASP A 138 1.97 -19.36 -6.99
C ASP A 138 1.07 -18.45 -7.85
N GLY A 139 0.08 -17.83 -7.24
CA GLY A 139 -0.83 -16.91 -7.93
C GLY A 139 -0.24 -15.51 -8.15
N GLU A 140 -1.01 -14.71 -8.85
CA GLU A 140 -0.76 -13.29 -9.09
C GLU A 140 -0.85 -12.48 -7.79
N ILE A 141 0.02 -11.48 -7.64
CA ILE A 141 0.08 -10.60 -6.47
C ILE A 141 0.01 -9.15 -6.93
N HIS A 142 -0.86 -8.37 -6.32
CA HIS A 142 -1.03 -6.95 -6.59
C HIS A 142 -0.20 -6.13 -5.60
N LEU A 143 0.63 -5.23 -6.15
CA LEU A 143 1.48 -4.33 -5.38
C LEU A 143 0.89 -2.93 -5.35
N GLN A 144 0.97 -2.25 -4.22
CA GLN A 144 0.59 -0.85 -4.06
C GLN A 144 1.37 -0.18 -2.93
N LEU A 145 1.37 1.13 -2.88
CA LEU A 145 1.78 1.86 -1.69
C LEU A 145 0.67 1.83 -0.64
N CYS A 146 1.05 1.85 0.63
CA CYS A 146 0.07 2.01 1.70
C CYS A 146 -0.67 3.34 1.54
N GLU A 147 -1.97 3.36 1.74
CA GLU A 147 -2.85 4.52 1.51
C GLU A 147 -2.36 5.80 2.19
N ARG A 148 -1.95 5.69 3.45
CA ARG A 148 -1.36 6.81 4.19
C ARG A 148 -0.18 7.46 3.47
N GLN A 149 0.61 6.68 2.77
CA GLN A 149 1.79 7.15 2.07
C GLN A 149 1.46 7.85 0.74
N VAL A 150 0.40 7.42 0.06
CA VAL A 150 -0.09 8.11 -1.14
C VAL A 150 -0.55 9.52 -0.79
N GLN A 151 -1.18 9.69 0.36
CA GLN A 151 -1.61 11.02 0.85
C GLN A 151 -0.43 11.90 1.29
N ASP A 152 0.58 11.31 1.94
CA ASP A 152 1.71 12.06 2.52
C ASP A 152 2.85 12.34 1.51
N LEU A 153 2.87 11.68 0.36
CA LEU A 153 4.01 11.66 -0.57
C LEU A 153 3.76 12.40 -1.90
N ASP A 154 2.88 13.40 -1.89
CA ASP A 154 2.68 14.34 -3.01
C ASP A 154 2.57 13.66 -4.39
N GLY A 155 1.75 12.61 -4.48
CA GLY A 155 1.45 11.94 -5.74
C GLY A 155 2.49 10.92 -6.20
N ILE A 156 3.31 10.38 -5.28
CA ILE A 156 4.18 9.24 -5.59
C ILE A 156 3.33 8.02 -6.01
N GLU A 157 3.74 7.32 -7.07
CA GLU A 157 2.98 6.21 -7.65
C GLU A 157 3.86 4.98 -7.86
N VAL A 158 3.27 3.79 -7.71
CA VAL A 158 3.86 2.53 -8.17
C VAL A 158 3.52 2.36 -9.65
N VAL A 159 4.54 2.19 -10.48
CA VAL A 159 4.38 2.07 -11.94
C VAL A 159 3.92 0.68 -12.35
N GLU A 160 4.47 -0.37 -11.72
CA GLU A 160 4.08 -1.75 -11.98
C GLU A 160 3.33 -2.29 -10.76
N THR A 161 2.04 -2.58 -10.93
CA THR A 161 1.16 -2.96 -9.82
C THR A 161 0.89 -4.46 -9.77
N LEU A 162 1.40 -5.23 -10.76
CA LEU A 162 1.12 -6.65 -10.89
C LEU A 162 2.42 -7.46 -10.91
N ILE A 163 2.49 -8.45 -10.02
CA ILE A 163 3.59 -9.41 -9.94
C ILE A 163 3.07 -10.77 -10.41
N ALA A 164 3.67 -11.24 -11.50
CA ALA A 164 3.25 -12.49 -12.15
C ALA A 164 3.49 -13.73 -11.24
N PRO A 165 2.79 -14.84 -11.51
CA PRO A 165 3.09 -16.12 -10.92
C PRO A 165 4.57 -16.51 -11.05
N GLY A 166 5.13 -17.19 -10.07
CA GLY A 166 6.53 -17.65 -10.05
C GLY A 166 7.57 -16.59 -9.74
N VAL A 167 7.24 -15.32 -9.83
CA VAL A 167 8.19 -14.22 -9.54
C VAL A 167 8.45 -14.13 -8.03
N THR A 168 9.74 -14.20 -7.66
CA THR A 168 10.22 -14.09 -6.27
C THR A 168 11.09 -12.87 -6.03
N GLU A 169 11.71 -12.33 -7.05
CA GLU A 169 12.52 -11.11 -7.01
C GLU A 169 12.08 -10.16 -8.10
N PHE A 170 11.94 -8.90 -7.76
CA PHE A 170 11.53 -7.88 -8.71
C PHE A 170 12.02 -6.48 -8.29
N LYS A 171 11.98 -5.55 -9.23
CA LYS A 171 12.23 -4.13 -8.96
C LYS A 171 10.89 -3.40 -8.87
N ASN A 172 10.53 -2.94 -7.69
CA ASN A 172 9.40 -2.03 -7.56
C ASN A 172 9.79 -0.67 -8.15
N ARG A 173 9.08 -0.24 -9.19
CA ARG A 173 9.29 1.04 -9.85
C ARG A 173 8.34 2.08 -9.32
N VAL A 174 8.91 3.12 -8.70
CA VAL A 174 8.17 4.21 -8.07
C VAL A 174 8.46 5.51 -8.80
N TYR A 175 7.42 6.20 -9.24
CA TYR A 175 7.55 7.51 -9.81
C TYR A 175 7.67 8.57 -8.72
N LEU A 176 8.80 9.25 -8.68
CA LEU A 176 9.09 10.39 -7.82
C LEU A 176 8.70 11.65 -8.58
N THR A 177 7.52 12.21 -8.33
CA THR A 177 7.00 13.33 -9.10
C THR A 177 7.91 14.57 -9.06
N GLU A 178 7.87 15.40 -10.10
CA GLU A 178 8.65 16.64 -10.15
C GLU A 178 8.24 17.63 -9.06
N THR A 179 7.00 17.56 -8.60
CA THR A 179 6.40 18.45 -7.59
C THR A 179 6.75 18.05 -6.16
N MET A 180 7.30 16.86 -5.95
CA MET A 180 7.74 16.43 -4.62
C MET A 180 8.66 17.44 -3.97
N HIS A 181 8.47 17.65 -2.67
CA HIS A 181 9.38 18.48 -1.91
C HIS A 181 10.78 17.87 -1.89
N ALA A 182 11.80 18.66 -2.22
CA ALA A 182 13.19 18.25 -2.14
C ALA A 182 13.94 19.18 -1.19
N SER A 183 14.50 18.61 -0.14
CA SER A 183 15.40 19.31 0.77
C SER A 183 16.47 18.36 1.30
N VAL A 184 17.51 18.91 1.88
CA VAL A 184 18.60 18.12 2.51
C VAL A 184 18.07 17.19 3.62
N GLN A 185 16.90 17.50 4.18
CA GLN A 185 16.30 16.76 5.28
C GLN A 185 15.10 15.90 4.84
N HIS A 186 14.63 16.06 3.60
CA HIS A 186 13.47 15.35 3.13
C HIS A 186 13.80 13.92 2.68
N HIS A 187 13.12 12.95 3.28
CA HIS A 187 13.23 11.55 2.95
C HIS A 187 11.85 11.01 2.62
N CYS A 188 11.71 10.48 1.42
CA CYS A 188 10.59 9.66 1.04
C CYS A 188 10.78 8.26 1.63
N ARG A 189 9.77 7.73 2.28
CA ARG A 189 9.78 6.38 2.87
C ARG A 189 8.64 5.55 2.30
N PRO A 190 8.75 5.07 1.05
CA PRO A 190 7.67 4.30 0.45
C PRO A 190 7.46 2.99 1.22
N TYR A 191 6.28 2.84 1.80
CA TYR A 191 5.79 1.60 2.36
C TYR A 191 5.00 0.86 1.29
N SER A 192 5.56 -0.24 0.84
CA SER A 192 4.87 -1.13 -0.08
C SER A 192 4.04 -2.15 0.67
N GLN A 193 2.87 -2.39 0.18
CA GLN A 193 2.02 -3.51 0.56
C GLN A 193 1.60 -4.27 -0.69
N ALA A 194 1.33 -5.54 -0.51
CA ALA A 194 0.87 -6.40 -1.59
C ALA A 194 -0.30 -7.24 -1.12
N TRP A 195 -1.23 -7.52 -2.01
CA TRP A 195 -2.35 -8.39 -1.72
C TRP A 195 -2.56 -9.40 -2.85
N ALA A 196 -3.10 -10.55 -2.48
CA ALA A 196 -3.46 -11.60 -3.42
C ALA A 196 -4.78 -12.24 -3.02
N THR A 197 -5.50 -12.77 -4.00
CA THR A 197 -6.67 -13.60 -3.76
C THR A 197 -6.33 -15.08 -4.03
N PHE A 198 -6.92 -15.95 -3.24
CA PHE A 198 -6.77 -17.39 -3.41
C PHE A 198 -8.06 -18.11 -2.99
N THR A 199 -8.20 -19.35 -3.42
CA THR A 199 -9.28 -20.21 -2.95
C THR A 199 -8.70 -21.15 -1.89
N ASP A 200 -9.31 -21.14 -0.70
CA ASP A 200 -8.87 -22.03 0.38
C ASP A 200 -9.32 -23.48 0.14
N LYS A 201 -8.84 -24.38 0.98
CA LYS A 201 -9.18 -25.82 0.87
C LYS A 201 -10.64 -26.14 1.14
N TRP A 202 -11.42 -25.21 1.69
CA TRP A 202 -12.87 -25.32 1.86
C TRP A 202 -13.67 -24.67 0.71
N GLY A 203 -12.97 -24.24 -0.36
CA GLY A 203 -13.57 -23.64 -1.56
C GLY A 203 -13.99 -22.18 -1.41
N GLN A 204 -13.55 -21.50 -0.34
CA GLN A 204 -13.87 -20.10 -0.13
C GLN A 204 -12.79 -19.19 -0.74
N ARG A 205 -13.23 -18.14 -1.42
CA ARG A 205 -12.33 -17.11 -1.95
C ARG A 205 -11.89 -16.20 -0.81
N GLN A 206 -10.61 -16.08 -0.62
CA GLN A 206 -9.95 -15.31 0.43
C GLN A 206 -9.04 -14.24 -0.17
N SER A 207 -8.74 -13.21 0.62
CA SER A 207 -7.73 -12.21 0.30
C SER A 207 -6.70 -12.15 1.42
N MET A 208 -5.43 -12.04 1.04
CA MET A 208 -4.32 -11.90 1.97
C MET A 208 -3.55 -10.63 1.67
N LEU A 209 -3.27 -9.84 2.70
CA LEU A 209 -2.43 -8.65 2.65
C LEU A 209 -1.08 -8.94 3.32
N SER A 210 0.00 -8.53 2.67
CA SER A 210 1.34 -8.49 3.28
C SER A 210 1.90 -7.08 3.16
N ILE A 211 2.32 -6.53 4.27
CA ILE A 211 2.99 -5.22 4.33
C ILE A 211 4.49 -5.49 4.43
N CYS A 212 5.28 -4.77 3.64
CA CYS A 212 6.74 -4.88 3.70
C CYS A 212 7.23 -4.53 5.11
N ASP A 213 8.00 -5.43 5.71
CA ASP A 213 8.52 -5.30 7.07
C ASP A 213 9.70 -4.32 7.20
N LYS A 214 10.32 -3.97 6.08
CA LYS A 214 11.44 -3.04 6.00
C LYS A 214 11.08 -1.78 5.23
N ARG A 215 11.81 -0.72 5.49
CA ARG A 215 11.59 0.59 4.91
C ARG A 215 12.69 0.92 3.92
N ASN A 216 12.30 1.27 2.70
CA ASN A 216 13.20 2.01 1.83
C ASN A 216 13.16 3.50 2.22
N MET A 217 14.35 4.09 2.32
CA MET A 217 14.49 5.53 2.49
C MET A 217 15.11 6.11 1.22
N ILE A 218 14.33 6.92 0.51
CA ILE A 218 14.81 7.62 -0.68
C ILE A 218 14.97 9.11 -0.33
N ARG A 219 16.18 9.59 -0.36
CA ARG A 219 16.43 11.03 -0.31
C ARG A 219 16.09 11.64 -1.65
N THR A 220 15.12 12.57 -1.66
CA THR A 220 14.71 13.25 -2.87
C THR A 220 15.72 14.32 -3.24
N MET A 221 16.27 14.20 -4.45
CA MET A 221 17.22 15.14 -5.06
C MET A 221 16.48 16.03 -6.06
N PRO A 222 16.99 17.23 -6.38
CA PRO A 222 16.44 18.07 -7.44
C PRO A 222 16.30 17.31 -8.76
N THR A 223 15.43 17.79 -9.64
CA THR A 223 15.29 17.27 -11.01
C THR A 223 16.59 17.38 -11.78
N VAL A 224 16.90 16.39 -12.62
CA VAL A 224 18.07 16.45 -13.52
C VAL A 224 17.77 17.10 -14.84
N VAL A 225 16.49 17.23 -15.18
CA VAL A 225 15.99 17.91 -16.37
C VAL A 225 14.65 18.56 -16.06
N LYS A 226 14.36 19.70 -16.70
CA LYS A 226 13.06 20.37 -16.66
C LYS A 226 12.61 20.74 -18.05
N LEU A 227 11.47 20.23 -18.47
CA LEU A 227 10.79 20.64 -19.68
C LEU A 227 10.07 21.98 -19.40
N LYS A 228 10.28 22.97 -20.26
CA LYS A 228 9.69 24.30 -20.19
C LYS A 228 9.10 24.67 -21.53
N THR A 229 8.20 25.63 -21.54
CA THR A 229 7.72 26.30 -22.74
C THR A 229 8.28 27.71 -22.82
N LEU A 230 8.45 28.21 -24.03
CA LEU A 230 8.72 29.67 -24.29
C LEU A 230 7.42 30.43 -24.42
N ASP A 231 6.30 29.74 -24.63
CA ASP A 231 4.99 30.33 -24.84
C ASP A 231 4.18 30.31 -23.54
N ASP A 232 3.71 31.49 -23.10
CA ASP A 232 2.84 31.62 -21.92
C ASP A 232 1.42 31.07 -22.21
N HIS A 233 0.97 31.17 -23.43
CA HIS A 233 -0.28 30.61 -23.94
C HIS A 233 -0.22 30.49 -25.47
N MET A 234 -1.09 29.69 -26.02
CA MET A 234 -1.24 29.53 -27.47
C MET A 234 -2.65 29.90 -27.89
N THR A 235 -2.74 30.48 -29.10
CA THR A 235 -4.03 30.70 -29.75
C THR A 235 -4.24 29.65 -30.82
N ALA A 236 -5.42 29.02 -30.86
CA ALA A 236 -5.73 27.93 -31.74
C ALA A 236 -7.14 28.04 -32.34
N ARG A 237 -7.35 27.40 -33.52
CA ARG A 237 -8.64 27.23 -34.18
C ARG A 237 -8.84 25.77 -34.55
N PRO A 238 -10.08 25.28 -34.63
CA PRO A 238 -10.36 24.00 -35.25
C PRO A 238 -9.76 23.90 -36.65
N GLY A 239 -9.20 22.76 -37.03
CA GLY A 239 -8.54 22.58 -38.33
C GLY A 239 -7.12 23.12 -38.43
N ALA A 240 -6.64 23.91 -37.45
CA ALA A 240 -5.31 24.50 -37.49
C ALA A 240 -4.20 23.55 -36.99
N THR A 241 -2.97 23.95 -37.31
CA THR A 241 -1.76 23.35 -36.69
C THR A 241 -1.05 24.44 -35.91
N VAL A 242 -0.81 24.19 -34.64
CA VAL A 242 -0.05 25.06 -33.74
C VAL A 242 1.35 24.51 -33.49
N ARG A 243 2.33 25.37 -33.39
CA ARG A 243 3.73 25.02 -33.14
C ARG A 243 4.13 25.43 -31.72
N CYS A 244 4.50 24.48 -30.89
CA CYS A 244 4.89 24.70 -29.52
C CYS A 244 6.41 24.70 -29.40
N GLN A 245 6.98 25.80 -28.91
CA GLN A 245 8.42 25.88 -28.66
C GLN A 245 8.75 25.40 -27.26
N LEU A 246 9.44 24.28 -27.17
CA LEU A 246 9.80 23.63 -25.92
C LEU A 246 11.30 23.73 -25.65
N VAL A 247 11.67 23.87 -24.39
CA VAL A 247 13.05 23.97 -23.93
C VAL A 247 13.30 22.93 -22.86
N LEU A 248 14.40 22.20 -22.97
CA LEU A 248 14.94 21.34 -21.93
C LEU A 248 16.06 22.06 -21.17
N ASP A 249 15.78 22.34 -19.90
CA ASP A 249 16.77 22.82 -18.95
C ASP A 249 17.44 21.59 -18.30
N ARG A 250 18.69 21.35 -18.63
CA ARG A 250 19.46 20.17 -18.22
C ARG A 250 20.47 20.51 -17.14
N THR A 251 20.63 19.63 -16.15
CA THR A 251 21.77 19.73 -15.24
C THR A 251 23.02 19.12 -15.89
N PRO A 252 24.23 19.48 -15.45
CA PRO A 252 25.48 18.93 -15.98
C PRO A 252 25.58 17.40 -15.88
N ASN A 253 24.78 16.78 -15.00
CA ASN A 253 24.79 15.35 -14.75
C ASN A 253 23.86 14.55 -15.68
N PHE A 254 23.16 15.24 -16.59
CA PHE A 254 22.24 14.59 -17.52
C PHE A 254 22.31 15.22 -18.92
N ASP A 255 22.86 14.46 -19.84
CA ASP A 255 22.92 14.84 -21.27
C ASP A 255 22.30 13.78 -22.20
N GLY A 256 21.43 12.91 -21.67
CA GLY A 256 20.77 11.86 -22.43
C GLY A 256 19.74 12.41 -23.42
N ALA A 257 19.48 11.65 -24.49
CA ALA A 257 18.37 11.95 -25.39
C ALA A 257 17.01 11.90 -24.67
N MET A 258 16.05 12.71 -25.13
CA MET A 258 14.69 12.76 -24.59
C MET A 258 13.68 12.68 -25.74
N ASP A 259 12.66 11.84 -25.59
CA ASP A 259 11.51 11.78 -26.50
C ASP A 259 10.36 12.61 -25.91
N ILE A 260 9.85 13.55 -26.68
CA ILE A 260 8.72 14.41 -26.29
C ILE A 260 7.46 13.92 -26.98
N GLU A 261 6.38 13.81 -26.21
CA GLU A 261 5.06 13.43 -26.70
C GLU A 261 3.99 14.33 -26.09
N LEU A 262 2.91 14.55 -26.83
CA LEU A 262 1.68 15.16 -26.33
C LEU A 262 0.90 14.12 -25.54
N ILE A 263 0.56 14.40 -24.28
CA ILE A 263 -0.17 13.48 -23.42
C ILE A 263 -1.57 13.98 -23.06
N GLU A 264 -1.82 15.28 -23.13
CA GLU A 264 -3.14 15.87 -22.95
C GLU A 264 -3.34 17.01 -23.96
N PRO A 265 -4.52 17.19 -24.51
CA PRO A 265 -5.67 16.28 -24.40
C PRO A 265 -5.41 14.94 -25.09
N GLU A 266 -6.12 13.90 -24.67
CA GLU A 266 -5.99 12.56 -25.28
C GLU A 266 -6.25 12.65 -26.79
N THR A 267 -5.60 11.79 -27.57
CA THR A 267 -5.72 11.72 -29.06
C THR A 267 -7.17 11.58 -29.54
N ARG A 268 -8.05 11.00 -28.73
CA ARG A 268 -9.49 10.89 -29.01
C ARG A 268 -10.24 12.21 -29.06
N SER A 269 -9.68 13.28 -28.50
CA SER A 269 -10.27 14.61 -28.53
C SER A 269 -10.02 15.40 -29.84
N GLY A 270 -9.33 14.80 -30.79
CA GLY A 270 -9.00 15.41 -32.09
C GLY A 270 -7.68 16.18 -32.09
N PHE A 271 -6.85 16.04 -31.08
CA PHE A 271 -5.50 16.61 -31.04
C PHE A 271 -4.47 15.55 -31.37
N THR A 272 -3.55 15.83 -32.30
CA THR A 272 -2.48 14.89 -32.68
C THR A 272 -1.15 15.61 -32.80
N ALA A 273 -0.09 14.99 -32.33
CA ALA A 273 1.28 15.46 -32.52
C ALA A 273 2.20 14.25 -32.76
N GLU A 274 3.18 14.44 -33.60
CA GLU A 274 4.25 13.47 -33.75
C GLU A 274 5.21 13.57 -32.57
N ARG A 275 5.77 12.43 -32.17
CA ARG A 275 6.81 12.39 -31.14
C ARG A 275 8.07 13.05 -31.68
N VAL A 276 8.66 13.93 -30.89
CA VAL A 276 9.89 14.65 -31.24
C VAL A 276 11.02 14.20 -30.32
N ARG A 277 12.14 13.81 -30.93
CA ARG A 277 13.35 13.44 -30.19
C ARG A 277 14.30 14.63 -30.09
N ILE A 278 14.77 14.89 -28.88
CA ILE A 278 15.86 15.82 -28.59
C ILE A 278 17.11 15.00 -28.33
N GLU A 279 18.13 15.21 -29.15
CA GLU A 279 19.41 14.51 -29.03
C GLU A 279 20.27 15.06 -27.88
N PRO A 280 21.29 14.29 -27.44
CA PRO A 280 22.26 14.78 -26.46
C PRO A 280 22.85 16.15 -26.85
N GLY A 281 22.98 17.05 -25.90
CA GLY A 281 23.46 18.41 -26.13
C GLY A 281 22.44 19.40 -26.70
N GLN A 282 21.33 18.91 -27.26
CA GLN A 282 20.25 19.77 -27.70
C GLN A 282 19.34 20.19 -26.54
N THR A 283 18.89 21.44 -26.57
CA THR A 283 18.06 22.03 -25.52
C THR A 283 16.70 22.54 -26.00
N ARG A 284 16.41 22.48 -27.30
CA ARG A 284 15.19 23.03 -27.89
C ARG A 284 14.53 22.01 -28.83
N ALA A 285 13.20 22.03 -28.82
CA ALA A 285 12.39 21.30 -29.78
C ALA A 285 11.16 22.14 -30.18
N GLU A 286 10.71 21.94 -31.42
CA GLU A 286 9.41 22.42 -31.88
C GLU A 286 8.49 21.22 -32.06
N VAL A 287 7.33 21.22 -31.39
CA VAL A 287 6.30 20.21 -31.53
C VAL A 287 5.10 20.82 -32.25
N SER A 288 4.76 20.25 -33.42
CA SER A 288 3.58 20.66 -34.19
C SER A 288 2.37 19.83 -33.73
N VAL A 289 1.33 20.51 -33.23
CA VAL A 289 0.07 19.90 -32.81
C VAL A 289 -1.01 20.24 -33.82
N ARG A 290 -1.57 19.20 -34.47
CA ARG A 290 -2.72 19.35 -35.35
C ARG A 290 -4.00 19.21 -34.56
N ILE A 291 -4.91 20.19 -34.79
CA ILE A 291 -6.23 20.24 -34.18
C ILE A 291 -7.24 19.87 -35.26
N GLY A 292 -8.02 18.81 -35.02
CA GLY A 292 -9.05 18.39 -35.97
C GLY A 292 -10.20 19.38 -36.07
N ASP A 293 -10.89 19.42 -37.21
CA ASP A 293 -12.04 20.30 -37.45
C ASP A 293 -13.18 20.12 -36.45
N SER A 294 -13.33 18.91 -35.91
CA SER A 294 -14.35 18.57 -34.91
C SER A 294 -13.78 18.42 -33.48
N ALA A 295 -12.58 18.94 -33.23
CA ALA A 295 -11.97 18.83 -31.90
C ALA A 295 -12.84 19.56 -30.86
N HIS A 296 -13.05 18.88 -29.74
CA HIS A 296 -13.71 19.50 -28.59
C HIS A 296 -12.72 20.36 -27.83
N CYS A 297 -13.00 21.66 -27.76
CA CYS A 297 -12.11 22.67 -27.23
C CYS A 297 -12.75 23.34 -26.00
N PRO A 298 -12.58 22.81 -24.78
CA PRO A 298 -13.07 23.50 -23.60
C PRO A 298 -12.29 24.79 -23.33
N PRO A 299 -12.88 25.76 -22.60
CA PRO A 299 -12.28 27.10 -22.38
C PRO A 299 -10.95 27.05 -21.61
N ASP A 300 -10.73 26.02 -20.83
CA ASP A 300 -9.57 25.80 -19.96
C ASP A 300 -8.62 24.76 -20.51
N LEU A 301 -8.65 24.49 -21.81
CA LEU A 301 -7.79 23.49 -22.42
C LEU A 301 -6.30 23.85 -22.26
N SER A 302 -5.50 22.84 -21.94
CA SER A 302 -4.04 22.93 -21.98
C SER A 302 -3.48 21.81 -22.82
N LEU A 303 -2.43 22.10 -23.61
CA LEU A 303 -1.60 21.08 -24.25
C LEU A 303 -0.52 20.67 -23.26
N LYS A 304 -0.55 19.42 -22.81
CA LYS A 304 0.42 18.89 -21.88
C LYS A 304 1.40 17.98 -22.60
N PHE A 305 2.66 18.32 -22.50
CA PHE A 305 3.77 17.56 -23.10
C PHE A 305 4.55 16.85 -22.02
N ARG A 306 5.03 15.66 -22.35
CA ARG A 306 5.91 14.83 -21.51
C ARG A 306 7.19 14.54 -22.28
N ALA A 307 8.32 14.83 -21.67
CA ALA A 307 9.63 14.40 -22.12
C ALA A 307 10.06 13.18 -21.31
N VAL A 308 10.48 12.12 -21.99
CA VAL A 308 10.95 10.86 -21.37
C VAL A 308 12.34 10.55 -21.89
N GLY A 309 13.26 10.27 -20.97
CA GLY A 309 14.62 9.87 -21.27
C GLY A 309 15.13 8.81 -20.31
N GLN A 310 16.42 8.50 -20.39
CA GLN A 310 17.10 7.49 -19.58
C GLN A 310 18.26 8.12 -18.84
N LEU A 311 18.20 8.14 -17.50
CA LEU A 311 19.29 8.67 -16.67
C LEU A 311 20.42 7.65 -16.51
N ARG A 312 20.05 6.38 -16.33
CA ARG A 312 20.93 5.21 -16.25
C ARG A 312 20.11 3.97 -16.59
N GLU A 313 20.74 2.83 -16.75
CA GLU A 313 20.15 1.60 -17.30
C GLU A 313 18.71 1.30 -16.84
N ASP A 314 18.37 1.53 -15.59
CA ASP A 314 17.08 1.18 -15.02
C ASP A 314 16.30 2.38 -14.43
N VAL A 315 16.77 3.63 -14.64
CA VAL A 315 16.14 4.85 -14.13
C VAL A 315 15.68 5.74 -15.28
N LYS A 316 14.38 5.80 -15.53
CA LYS A 316 13.77 6.73 -16.49
C LYS A 316 13.63 8.13 -15.88
N VAL A 317 13.87 9.15 -16.71
CA VAL A 317 13.60 10.55 -16.38
C VAL A 317 12.34 10.99 -17.08
N ILE A 318 11.47 11.70 -16.38
CA ILE A 318 10.22 12.27 -16.90
C ILE A 318 10.15 13.72 -16.49
N SER A 319 9.81 14.59 -17.43
CA SER A 319 9.46 15.98 -17.14
C SER A 319 8.27 16.42 -17.96
N GLU A 320 7.39 17.20 -17.37
CA GLU A 320 6.12 17.61 -17.98
C GLU A 320 5.98 19.12 -17.96
N VAL A 321 5.29 19.63 -18.99
CA VAL A 321 4.88 21.05 -19.09
C VAL A 321 3.51 21.14 -19.72
N ALA A 322 2.68 22.08 -19.24
CA ALA A 322 1.38 22.39 -19.81
C ALA A 322 1.40 23.82 -20.40
N ILE A 323 0.78 23.99 -21.57
CA ILE A 323 0.62 25.29 -22.25
C ILE A 323 -0.88 25.56 -22.37
N PRO A 324 -1.42 26.61 -21.75
CA PRO A 324 -2.81 27.01 -21.90
C PRO A 324 -3.14 27.36 -23.36
N VAL A 325 -4.29 26.92 -23.84
CA VAL A 325 -4.75 27.21 -25.21
C VAL A 325 -6.01 28.07 -25.17
N ARG A 326 -5.97 29.18 -25.87
CA ARG A 326 -7.16 30.06 -26.14
C ARG A 326 -7.69 29.71 -27.51
N PHE A 327 -8.97 29.39 -27.59
CA PHE A 327 -9.62 29.18 -28.87
C PHE A 327 -10.23 30.49 -29.40
N GLU A 328 -9.91 30.75 -30.63
CA GLU A 328 -10.60 31.80 -31.42
C GLU A 328 -11.66 31.09 -32.27
N PRO A 329 -12.89 31.68 -32.32
CA PRO A 329 -13.98 31.14 -33.12
C PRO A 329 -13.71 31.12 -34.64
#